data_6bf2f569b4a9666483bec65e3d35411a
#
_entry.id   6bf2f569b4a9666483bec65e3d35411a
#
_cell.length_a   1.000
_cell.length_b   1.000
_cell.length_c   1.000
_cell.angle_alpha   90.00
_cell.angle_beta   90.00
_cell.angle_gamma   90.00
#
_symmetry.space_group_name_H-M   'P 1'
#
loop_
_entity.id
_entity.type
_entity.pdbx_description
1 polymer ?
#
loop_
_entity_poly.entity_id
_entity_poly.type
_entity_poly.pdbx_seq_one_letter_code
_entity_poly.pdbx_strand_id
1 'polypeptide(L)'
;MRNHPLGRTGLFVSELCLGTMTFGGSGSIGSQIGDLQQADAERLVGQAIDAGVNFIDTADVYAGGLSEQITGQALKNLKVPRENVVVATKVFNETAPGPNSRGASRGHILDGVKASLKRLQLDHIDLYQLHGFDPATPIEETVRALDLLVRQGHVRYVGVSNWAAWQIAKALGIAERLGLSRFESLQAYYTLAGRDLERELVPMLKSEGLGLMVWSPLAGGLLSGKYGREQQGEKGSRRTTFDFPPVNRDRAYDCIDAMRPIAQTHGVSVAQVALAWLLHQPHVTSVIIGARRPEQLTDNLAATQVALSDGELATLDEVSRLPAEYPGWMFERQGEYRRKQLLDARR
;
A
#
# COMPACT_ATOMS: atom_id res chain seq x y z
N MET A 1 -2.51 13.65 12.01
CA MET A 1 -1.68 12.62 11.35
C MET A 1 -0.88 11.89 12.43
N ARG A 2 -1.04 10.58 12.55
CA ARG A 2 -0.25 9.72 13.46
C ARG A 2 0.92 9.12 12.70
N ASN A 3 1.96 8.71 13.42
CA ASN A 3 3.10 8.00 12.86
C ASN A 3 3.23 6.62 13.51
N HIS A 4 3.56 5.61 12.70
CA HIS A 4 3.74 4.23 13.13
C HIS A 4 5.12 3.71 12.72
N PRO A 5 5.76 2.85 13.52
CA PRO A 5 6.98 2.19 13.08
C PRO A 5 6.68 1.28 11.89
N LEU A 6 7.54 1.29 10.88
CA LEU A 6 7.42 0.39 9.73
C LEU A 6 8.00 -0.98 10.12
N GLY A 7 7.13 -1.94 10.40
CA GLY A 7 7.55 -3.26 10.84
C GLY A 7 8.35 -3.21 12.15
N ARG A 8 9.49 -3.90 12.19
CA ARG A 8 10.37 -3.97 13.36
C ARG A 8 11.54 -2.96 13.29
N THR A 9 11.35 -1.88 12.55
CA THR A 9 12.38 -0.86 12.33
C THR A 9 12.20 0.35 13.24
N GLY A 10 13.23 1.17 13.32
CA GLY A 10 13.15 2.52 13.90
C GLY A 10 12.63 3.59 12.92
N LEU A 11 12.16 3.19 11.72
CA LEU A 11 11.62 4.12 10.73
C LEU A 11 10.14 4.40 11.02
N PHE A 12 9.80 5.65 11.32
CA PHE A 12 8.42 6.07 11.54
C PHE A 12 7.81 6.66 10.28
N VAL A 13 6.67 6.13 9.88
CA VAL A 13 5.90 6.57 8.70
C VAL A 13 4.52 7.06 9.11
N SER A 14 4.00 8.04 8.39
CA SER A 14 2.64 8.54 8.59
C SER A 14 1.59 7.47 8.25
N GLU A 15 0.48 7.46 8.97
CA GLU A 15 -0.65 6.55 8.78
C GLU A 15 -1.29 6.64 7.39
N LEU A 16 -1.08 7.76 6.69
CA LEU A 16 -1.35 7.92 5.26
C LEU A 16 -0.04 8.09 4.49
N CYS A 17 0.03 7.48 3.33
CA CYS A 17 1.14 7.57 2.39
C CYS A 17 0.66 8.18 1.08
N LEU A 18 1.39 9.14 0.52
CA LEU A 18 1.06 9.71 -0.79
C LEU A 18 1.54 8.76 -1.90
N GLY A 19 0.61 8.14 -2.62
CA GLY A 19 0.89 7.34 -3.81
C GLY A 19 0.99 8.21 -5.06
N THR A 20 2.05 8.03 -5.84
CA THR A 20 2.35 8.87 -7.00
C THR A 20 2.05 8.22 -8.36
N MET A 21 1.26 7.14 -8.38
CA MET A 21 0.86 6.45 -9.62
C MET A 21 0.09 7.36 -10.59
N THR A 22 -0.48 8.47 -10.11
CA THR A 22 -1.17 9.47 -10.92
C THR A 22 -0.25 10.50 -11.56
N PHE A 23 1.06 10.48 -11.26
CA PHE A 23 2.02 11.45 -11.77
C PHE A 23 2.57 11.05 -13.14
N GLY A 24 2.54 11.97 -14.09
CA GLY A 24 3.21 11.85 -15.37
C GLY A 24 2.51 11.05 -16.46
N GLY A 25 1.26 10.65 -16.29
CA GLY A 25 0.48 9.75 -17.15
C GLY A 25 0.79 9.77 -18.65
N SER A 26 1.70 8.90 -19.08
CA SER A 26 2.00 8.65 -20.49
C SER A 26 1.63 7.20 -20.85
N GLY A 27 1.24 6.96 -22.10
CA GLY A 27 0.83 5.65 -22.60
C GLY A 27 -0.63 5.31 -22.31
N SER A 28 -1.09 4.18 -22.86
CA SER A 28 -2.52 3.78 -22.86
C SER A 28 -3.09 3.52 -21.47
N ILE A 29 -2.29 3.02 -20.52
CA ILE A 29 -2.70 2.75 -19.15
C ILE A 29 -2.45 3.99 -18.26
N GLY A 30 -1.32 4.67 -18.44
CA GLY A 30 -0.94 5.83 -17.64
C GLY A 30 -1.96 6.97 -17.74
N SER A 31 -2.44 7.30 -18.94
CA SER A 31 -3.45 8.34 -19.15
C SER A 31 -4.81 8.02 -18.51
N GLN A 32 -5.14 6.73 -18.31
CA GLN A 32 -6.38 6.30 -17.64
C GLN A 32 -6.28 6.42 -16.10
N ILE A 33 -5.06 6.29 -15.55
CA ILE A 33 -4.81 6.33 -14.10
C ILE A 33 -4.61 7.75 -13.63
N GLY A 34 -3.82 8.54 -14.36
CA GLY A 34 -3.53 9.94 -14.06
C GLY A 34 -2.58 10.53 -15.09
N ASP A 35 -2.55 11.85 -15.15
CA ASP A 35 -1.76 12.63 -16.11
C ASP A 35 -1.15 13.90 -15.48
N LEU A 36 -0.99 13.87 -14.15
CA LEU A 36 -0.50 15.03 -13.41
C LEU A 36 0.93 15.37 -13.80
N GLN A 37 1.09 16.56 -14.34
CA GLN A 37 2.39 17.12 -14.69
C GLN A 37 3.06 17.75 -13.47
N GLN A 38 4.30 18.19 -13.61
CA GLN A 38 5.16 18.66 -12.51
C GLN A 38 4.47 19.64 -11.57
N ALA A 39 3.84 20.70 -12.09
CA ALA A 39 3.25 21.75 -11.26
C ALA A 39 2.08 21.26 -10.40
N ASP A 40 1.22 20.39 -10.96
CA ASP A 40 0.07 19.84 -10.24
C ASP A 40 0.52 18.79 -9.21
N ALA A 41 1.47 17.94 -9.58
CA ALA A 41 2.06 16.95 -8.69
C ALA A 41 2.77 17.62 -7.50
N GLU A 42 3.52 18.69 -7.76
CA GLU A 42 4.21 19.46 -6.73
C GLU A 42 3.23 20.09 -5.72
N ARG A 43 2.10 20.62 -6.19
CA ARG A 43 1.03 21.09 -5.28
C ARG A 43 0.48 19.98 -4.38
N LEU A 44 0.27 18.80 -4.92
CA LEU A 44 -0.21 17.65 -4.12
C LEU A 44 0.86 17.17 -3.12
N VAL A 45 2.12 17.13 -3.52
CA VAL A 45 3.23 16.77 -2.61
C VAL A 45 3.32 17.81 -1.48
N GLY A 46 3.31 19.10 -1.79
CA GLY A 46 3.32 20.17 -0.78
C GLY A 46 2.15 20.05 0.20
N GLN A 47 0.92 19.92 -0.33
CA GLN A 47 -0.28 19.76 0.49
C GLN A 47 -0.20 18.52 1.40
N ALA A 48 0.31 17.40 0.92
CA ALA A 48 0.45 16.19 1.73
C ALA A 48 1.46 16.40 2.88
N ILE A 49 2.62 16.99 2.58
CA ILE A 49 3.66 17.28 3.58
C ILE A 49 3.16 18.28 4.62
N ASP A 50 2.49 19.35 4.20
CA ASP A 50 1.91 20.36 5.09
C ASP A 50 0.85 19.76 6.03
N ALA A 51 0.16 18.69 5.59
CA ALA A 51 -0.77 17.92 6.40
C ALA A 51 -0.10 16.87 7.31
N GLY A 52 1.24 16.77 7.31
CA GLY A 52 2.02 15.86 8.14
C GLY A 52 2.25 14.47 7.52
N VAL A 53 2.00 14.28 6.22
CA VAL A 53 2.39 13.05 5.51
C VAL A 53 3.91 13.10 5.30
N ASN A 54 4.62 12.13 5.86
CA ASN A 54 6.06 11.98 5.67
C ASN A 54 6.43 10.83 4.73
N PHE A 55 5.44 10.13 4.17
CA PHE A 55 5.66 8.91 3.40
C PHE A 55 5.13 9.05 1.98
N ILE A 56 6.00 8.80 0.99
CA ILE A 56 5.68 8.88 -0.45
C ILE A 56 6.02 7.54 -1.10
N ASP A 57 5.09 6.98 -1.87
CA ASP A 57 5.24 5.70 -2.57
C ASP A 57 5.14 5.90 -4.09
N THR A 58 6.19 5.49 -4.79
CA THR A 58 6.29 5.48 -6.26
C THR A 58 6.71 4.11 -6.78
N ALA A 59 7.02 3.98 -8.05
CA ALA A 59 7.62 2.80 -8.68
C ALA A 59 8.35 3.15 -9.97
N ASP A 60 9.35 2.35 -10.34
CA ASP A 60 10.15 2.49 -11.57
C ASP A 60 9.33 2.44 -12.85
N VAL A 61 8.21 1.70 -12.84
CA VAL A 61 7.32 1.52 -13.99
C VAL A 61 6.25 2.60 -14.12
N TYR A 62 5.98 3.38 -13.06
CA TYR A 62 4.91 4.38 -13.11
C TYR A 62 5.22 5.46 -14.15
N ALA A 63 4.33 5.56 -15.15
CA ALA A 63 4.51 6.44 -16.31
C ALA A 63 5.88 6.27 -16.99
N GLY A 64 6.44 5.04 -17.04
CA GLY A 64 7.74 4.78 -17.63
C GLY A 64 8.92 5.43 -16.88
N GLY A 65 8.78 5.63 -15.58
CA GLY A 65 9.77 6.28 -14.71
C GLY A 65 9.56 7.78 -14.53
N LEU A 66 8.62 8.40 -15.25
CA LEU A 66 8.33 9.82 -15.13
C LEU A 66 7.76 10.17 -13.74
N SER A 67 7.01 9.26 -13.11
CA SER A 67 6.51 9.46 -11.75
C SER A 67 7.64 9.66 -10.74
N GLU A 68 8.72 8.88 -10.82
CA GLU A 68 9.90 9.07 -9.96
C GLU A 68 10.60 10.40 -10.25
N GLN A 69 10.73 10.81 -11.53
CA GLN A 69 11.34 12.08 -11.90
C GLN A 69 10.55 13.28 -11.34
N ILE A 70 9.22 13.26 -11.50
CA ILE A 70 8.32 14.29 -10.98
C ILE A 70 8.39 14.34 -9.45
N THR A 71 8.39 13.18 -8.79
CA THR A 71 8.48 13.09 -7.33
C THR A 71 9.78 13.67 -6.80
N GLY A 72 10.92 13.28 -7.38
CA GLY A 72 12.23 13.79 -6.97
C GLY A 72 12.34 15.30 -7.21
N GLN A 73 11.86 15.78 -8.37
CA GLN A 73 11.88 17.21 -8.68
C GLN A 73 10.95 18.03 -7.77
N ALA A 74 9.77 17.48 -7.38
CA ALA A 74 8.85 18.14 -6.45
C ALA A 74 9.49 18.31 -5.07
N LEU A 75 10.10 17.25 -4.52
CA LEU A 75 10.81 17.32 -3.23
C LEU A 75 11.91 18.37 -3.25
N LYS A 76 12.67 18.46 -4.34
CA LYS A 76 13.73 19.44 -4.50
C LYS A 76 13.19 20.88 -4.60
N ASN A 77 12.15 21.12 -5.41
CA ASN A 77 11.54 22.43 -5.59
C ASN A 77 10.92 22.96 -4.29
N LEU A 78 10.25 22.07 -3.54
CA LEU A 78 9.66 22.36 -2.24
C LEU A 78 10.69 22.47 -1.11
N LYS A 79 11.97 22.16 -1.41
CA LYS A 79 13.07 22.18 -0.43
C LYS A 79 12.77 21.34 0.82
N VAL A 80 12.13 20.18 0.60
CA VAL A 80 11.80 19.27 1.71
C VAL A 80 13.11 18.73 2.30
N PRO A 81 13.38 18.90 3.61
CA PRO A 81 14.55 18.29 4.23
C PRO A 81 14.50 16.76 4.07
N ARG A 82 15.63 16.16 3.65
CA ARG A 82 15.67 14.73 3.30
C ARG A 82 15.26 13.83 4.46
N GLU A 83 15.60 14.19 5.66
CA GLU A 83 15.28 13.49 6.91
C GLU A 83 13.79 13.57 7.29
N ASN A 84 13.03 14.48 6.72
CA ASN A 84 11.60 14.67 7.00
C ASN A 84 10.69 13.87 6.06
N VAL A 85 11.25 13.13 5.10
CA VAL A 85 10.47 12.36 4.14
C VAL A 85 11.03 10.95 3.95
N VAL A 86 10.14 9.98 3.95
CA VAL A 86 10.41 8.58 3.62
C VAL A 86 9.95 8.35 2.19
N VAL A 87 10.88 7.97 1.31
CA VAL A 87 10.60 7.69 -0.10
C VAL A 87 10.69 6.20 -0.36
N ALA A 88 9.56 5.61 -0.77
CA ALA A 88 9.49 4.24 -1.23
C ALA A 88 9.40 4.18 -2.75
N THR A 89 10.14 3.25 -3.36
CA THR A 89 9.95 2.89 -4.77
C THR A 89 10.03 1.37 -4.95
N LYS A 90 9.80 0.90 -6.19
CA LYS A 90 9.65 -0.53 -6.47
C LYS A 90 10.39 -0.92 -7.75
N VAL A 91 10.76 -2.21 -7.82
CA VAL A 91 11.37 -2.87 -8.97
C VAL A 91 10.65 -4.19 -9.24
N PHE A 92 10.47 -4.56 -10.49
CA PHE A 92 9.99 -5.87 -10.94
C PHE A 92 9.47 -5.81 -12.38
N ASN A 93 8.65 -4.78 -12.69
CA ASN A 93 7.98 -4.70 -13.98
C ASN A 93 8.96 -4.39 -15.10
N GLU A 94 8.48 -4.59 -16.34
CA GLU A 94 9.29 -4.29 -17.53
C GLU A 94 9.58 -2.80 -17.66
N THR A 95 10.88 -2.46 -17.66
CA THR A 95 11.35 -1.07 -17.80
C THR A 95 11.98 -0.79 -19.17
N ALA A 96 12.30 -1.85 -19.93
CA ALA A 96 12.81 -1.77 -21.29
C ALA A 96 12.54 -3.09 -22.04
N PRO A 97 12.59 -3.13 -23.37
CA PRO A 97 12.50 -4.37 -24.13
C PRO A 97 13.62 -5.36 -23.75
N GLY A 98 13.29 -6.65 -23.64
CA GLY A 98 14.24 -7.71 -23.40
C GLY A 98 13.98 -8.53 -22.14
N PRO A 99 14.47 -9.78 -22.09
CA PRO A 99 14.12 -10.73 -21.04
C PRO A 99 14.68 -10.37 -19.67
N ASN A 100 15.76 -9.58 -19.59
CA ASN A 100 16.43 -9.22 -18.35
C ASN A 100 16.04 -7.84 -17.82
N SER A 101 15.08 -7.16 -18.46
CA SER A 101 14.61 -5.84 -18.07
C SER A 101 13.35 -5.90 -17.18
N ARG A 102 13.13 -7.05 -16.54
CA ARG A 102 11.99 -7.35 -15.65
C ARG A 102 12.35 -8.43 -14.64
N GLY A 103 11.49 -8.65 -13.66
CA GLY A 103 11.61 -9.72 -12.67
C GLY A 103 12.43 -9.32 -11.46
N ALA A 104 12.86 -10.30 -10.69
CA ALA A 104 13.56 -10.12 -9.44
C ALA A 104 15.01 -10.68 -9.47
N SER A 105 15.59 -10.79 -10.67
CA SER A 105 16.98 -11.21 -10.83
C SER A 105 17.93 -10.18 -10.22
N ARG A 106 19.10 -10.65 -9.77
CA ARG A 106 20.15 -9.79 -9.22
C ARG A 106 20.50 -8.62 -10.15
N GLY A 107 20.64 -8.90 -11.45
CA GLY A 107 20.99 -7.87 -12.45
C GLY A 107 19.93 -6.77 -12.48
N HIS A 108 18.65 -7.14 -12.68
CA HIS A 108 17.55 -6.16 -12.77
C HIS A 108 17.38 -5.36 -11.48
N ILE A 109 17.51 -5.98 -10.30
CA ILE A 109 17.45 -5.27 -9.01
C ILE A 109 18.56 -4.23 -8.88
N LEU A 110 19.81 -4.57 -9.21
CA LEU A 110 20.95 -3.67 -9.07
C LEU A 110 20.93 -2.53 -10.10
N ASP A 111 20.49 -2.78 -11.32
CA ASP A 111 20.36 -1.73 -12.33
C ASP A 111 19.12 -0.86 -12.08
N GLY A 112 18.03 -1.48 -11.63
CA GLY A 112 16.80 -0.77 -11.26
C GLY A 112 17.01 0.28 -10.18
N VAL A 113 17.72 -0.07 -9.08
CA VAL A 113 17.97 0.88 -7.99
C VAL A 113 18.78 2.09 -8.44
N LYS A 114 19.81 1.88 -9.26
CA LYS A 114 20.64 2.99 -9.81
C LYS A 114 19.81 3.93 -10.68
N ALA A 115 18.95 3.34 -11.52
CA ALA A 115 18.04 4.11 -12.37
C ALA A 115 17.02 4.90 -11.55
N SER A 116 16.43 4.29 -10.50
CA SER A 116 15.49 4.95 -9.59
C SER A 116 16.15 6.08 -8.80
N LEU A 117 17.34 5.88 -8.23
CA LEU A 117 18.11 6.93 -7.54
C LEU A 117 18.37 8.14 -8.45
N LYS A 118 18.73 7.88 -9.71
CA LYS A 118 18.94 8.95 -10.71
C LYS A 118 17.65 9.72 -11.01
N ARG A 119 16.51 9.01 -11.21
CA ARG A 119 15.22 9.66 -11.50
C ARG A 119 14.69 10.45 -10.31
N LEU A 120 14.80 9.87 -9.11
CA LEU A 120 14.40 10.52 -7.85
C LEU A 120 15.34 11.65 -7.41
N GLN A 121 16.54 11.73 -7.97
CA GLN A 121 17.59 12.70 -7.58
C GLN A 121 17.97 12.54 -6.08
N LEU A 122 18.04 11.30 -5.59
CA LEU A 122 18.33 10.96 -4.21
C LEU A 122 19.63 10.14 -4.11
N ASP A 123 20.34 10.26 -2.98
CA ASP A 123 21.52 9.47 -2.67
C ASP A 123 21.16 8.07 -2.14
N HIS A 124 19.98 7.92 -1.54
CA HIS A 124 19.45 6.65 -1.06
C HIS A 124 17.92 6.62 -1.11
N ILE A 125 17.38 5.40 -1.18
CA ILE A 125 15.96 5.08 -1.07
C ILE A 125 15.71 4.57 0.35
N ASP A 126 14.64 5.05 1.02
CA ASP A 126 14.32 4.61 2.37
C ASP A 126 13.73 3.21 2.38
N LEU A 127 12.79 2.93 1.47
CA LEU A 127 12.15 1.63 1.33
C LEU A 127 12.16 1.18 -0.15
N TYR A 128 12.88 0.11 -0.45
CA TYR A 128 12.91 -0.48 -1.80
C TYR A 128 12.13 -1.78 -1.83
N GLN A 129 11.14 -1.87 -2.69
CA GLN A 129 10.17 -2.96 -2.67
C GLN A 129 10.21 -3.79 -3.96
N LEU A 130 10.05 -5.10 -3.84
CA LEU A 130 9.70 -5.94 -4.98
C LEU A 130 8.22 -5.73 -5.30
N HIS A 131 7.92 -5.30 -6.54
CA HIS A 131 6.54 -4.96 -6.96
C HIS A 131 5.66 -6.20 -7.18
N GLY A 132 6.28 -7.37 -7.36
CA GLY A 132 5.62 -8.65 -7.56
C GLY A 132 6.55 -9.84 -7.30
N PHE A 133 6.00 -11.05 -7.33
CA PHE A 133 6.74 -12.29 -7.19
C PHE A 133 7.26 -12.78 -8.55
N ASP A 134 8.55 -13.10 -8.63
CA ASP A 134 9.18 -13.66 -9.82
C ASP A 134 9.29 -15.19 -9.71
N PRO A 135 8.49 -15.95 -10.47
CA PRO A 135 8.59 -17.41 -10.45
C PRO A 135 9.85 -17.94 -11.13
N ALA A 136 10.54 -17.12 -11.91
CA ALA A 136 11.74 -17.52 -12.65
C ALA A 136 13.04 -17.32 -11.85
N THR A 137 13.00 -16.49 -10.78
CA THR A 137 14.18 -16.20 -9.96
C THR A 137 14.11 -16.90 -8.60
N PRO A 138 15.13 -17.64 -8.18
CA PRO A 138 15.20 -18.19 -6.83
C PRO A 138 15.10 -17.08 -5.77
N ILE A 139 14.25 -17.29 -4.75
CA ILE A 139 14.05 -16.31 -3.67
C ILE A 139 15.38 -15.93 -2.99
N GLU A 140 16.30 -16.88 -2.83
CA GLU A 140 17.62 -16.62 -2.23
C GLU A 140 18.44 -15.63 -3.05
N GLU A 141 18.45 -15.73 -4.38
CA GLU A 141 19.12 -14.76 -5.25
C GLU A 141 18.61 -13.34 -5.05
N THR A 142 17.29 -13.22 -5.02
CA THR A 142 16.58 -11.96 -4.80
C THR A 142 16.93 -11.34 -3.44
N VAL A 143 16.86 -12.13 -2.36
CA VAL A 143 17.18 -11.65 -1.00
C VAL A 143 18.64 -11.22 -0.89
N ARG A 144 19.58 -11.98 -1.49
CA ARG A 144 21.00 -11.60 -1.55
C ARG A 144 21.25 -10.30 -2.34
N ALA A 145 20.51 -10.08 -3.42
CA ALA A 145 20.63 -8.86 -4.21
C ALA A 145 20.15 -7.63 -3.40
N LEU A 146 19.03 -7.75 -2.70
CA LEU A 146 18.52 -6.68 -1.84
C LEU A 146 19.42 -6.39 -0.64
N ASP A 147 19.94 -7.41 0.03
CA ASP A 147 20.92 -7.25 1.12
C ASP A 147 22.19 -6.50 0.64
N LEU A 148 22.66 -6.79 -0.56
CA LEU A 148 23.82 -6.06 -1.13
C LEU A 148 23.51 -4.56 -1.24
N LEU A 149 22.31 -4.18 -1.67
CA LEU A 149 21.92 -2.76 -1.77
C LEU A 149 21.86 -2.07 -0.43
N VAL A 150 21.38 -2.77 0.61
CA VAL A 150 21.37 -2.26 1.98
C VAL A 150 22.80 -2.06 2.49
N ARG A 151 23.68 -3.06 2.30
CA ARG A 151 25.10 -2.97 2.72
C ARG A 151 25.88 -1.87 1.97
N GLN A 152 25.53 -1.61 0.73
CA GLN A 152 26.11 -0.51 -0.06
C GLN A 152 25.55 0.87 0.31
N GLY A 153 24.49 0.92 1.11
CA GLY A 153 23.86 2.18 1.54
C GLY A 153 22.94 2.82 0.47
N HIS A 154 22.70 2.13 -0.66
CA HIS A 154 21.75 2.62 -1.67
C HIS A 154 20.30 2.56 -1.19
N VAL A 155 20.01 1.64 -0.28
CA VAL A 155 18.68 1.39 0.28
C VAL A 155 18.79 1.28 1.81
N ARG A 156 17.81 1.81 2.55
CA ARG A 156 17.76 1.68 4.01
C ARG A 156 17.03 0.41 4.44
N TYR A 157 15.84 0.19 3.90
CA TYR A 157 14.98 -0.96 4.21
C TYR A 157 14.44 -1.58 2.93
N VAL A 158 14.10 -2.86 3.00
CA VAL A 158 13.53 -3.60 1.88
C VAL A 158 12.16 -4.15 2.23
N GLY A 159 11.29 -4.24 1.24
CA GLY A 159 9.92 -4.75 1.37
C GLY A 159 9.47 -5.52 0.13
N VAL A 160 8.26 -6.03 0.21
CA VAL A 160 7.63 -6.74 -0.91
C VAL A 160 6.22 -6.23 -1.16
N SER A 161 5.71 -6.45 -2.38
CA SER A 161 4.32 -6.19 -2.75
C SER A 161 3.77 -7.40 -3.51
N ASN A 162 2.52 -7.77 -3.22
CA ASN A 162 1.79 -8.82 -3.94
C ASN A 162 2.44 -10.22 -3.88
N TRP A 163 3.03 -10.58 -2.75
CA TRP A 163 3.54 -11.91 -2.47
C TRP A 163 2.58 -12.69 -1.60
N ALA A 164 2.56 -14.03 -1.75
CA ALA A 164 1.84 -14.92 -0.86
C ALA A 164 2.55 -15.06 0.51
N ALA A 165 1.80 -15.39 1.57
CA ALA A 165 2.34 -15.51 2.92
C ALA A 165 3.50 -16.51 3.00
N TRP A 166 3.38 -17.69 2.35
CA TRP A 166 4.45 -18.70 2.34
C TRP A 166 5.72 -18.23 1.64
N GLN A 167 5.60 -17.38 0.61
CA GLN A 167 6.75 -16.82 -0.12
C GLN A 167 7.53 -15.85 0.77
N ILE A 168 6.81 -14.99 1.48
CA ILE A 168 7.39 -14.02 2.42
C ILE A 168 8.06 -14.79 3.58
N ALA A 169 7.36 -15.72 4.21
CA ALA A 169 7.92 -16.54 5.30
C ALA A 169 9.18 -17.30 4.87
N LYS A 170 9.18 -17.86 3.65
CA LYS A 170 10.37 -18.52 3.09
C LYS A 170 11.54 -17.54 2.91
N ALA A 171 11.28 -16.33 2.39
CA ALA A 171 12.31 -15.31 2.21
C ALA A 171 12.89 -14.84 3.54
N LEU A 172 12.04 -14.64 4.56
CA LEU A 172 12.46 -14.28 5.92
C LEU A 172 13.33 -15.38 6.55
N GLY A 173 12.95 -16.65 6.44
CA GLY A 173 13.76 -17.76 6.91
C GLY A 173 15.12 -17.89 6.19
N ILE A 174 15.17 -17.55 4.89
CA ILE A 174 16.44 -17.49 4.14
C ILE A 174 17.31 -16.34 4.68
N ALA A 175 16.72 -15.15 4.87
CA ALA A 175 17.42 -13.98 5.39
C ALA A 175 17.99 -14.25 6.79
N GLU A 176 17.21 -14.81 7.69
CA GLU A 176 17.64 -15.17 9.03
C GLU A 176 18.79 -16.18 9.02
N ARG A 177 18.63 -17.28 8.29
CA ARG A 177 19.63 -18.35 8.20
C ARG A 177 20.98 -17.85 7.66
N LEU A 178 20.96 -16.87 6.75
CA LEU A 178 22.14 -16.38 6.06
C LEU A 178 22.67 -15.04 6.61
N GLY A 179 22.05 -14.48 7.64
CA GLY A 179 22.42 -13.18 8.22
C GLY A 179 22.26 -12.02 7.23
N LEU A 180 21.20 -12.02 6.43
CA LEU A 180 20.90 -11.03 5.42
C LEU A 180 19.81 -10.06 5.89
N SER A 181 19.72 -8.91 5.23
CA SER A 181 18.63 -7.96 5.43
C SER A 181 17.28 -8.62 5.13
N ARG A 182 16.32 -8.43 6.03
CA ARG A 182 14.98 -9.01 5.93
C ARG A 182 14.00 -8.03 5.32
N PHE A 183 12.86 -8.52 4.83
CA PHE A 183 11.74 -7.65 4.52
C PHE A 183 11.14 -7.06 5.79
N GLU A 184 10.86 -5.76 5.77
CA GLU A 184 10.26 -5.04 6.89
C GLU A 184 8.81 -4.66 6.64
N SER A 185 8.35 -4.73 5.37
CA SER A 185 6.98 -4.41 5.02
C SER A 185 6.43 -5.28 3.89
N LEU A 186 5.11 -5.42 3.91
CA LEU A 186 4.30 -5.89 2.78
C LEU A 186 3.42 -4.73 2.29
N GLN A 187 3.43 -4.48 0.98
CA GLN A 187 2.43 -3.64 0.34
C GLN A 187 1.39 -4.53 -0.34
N ALA A 188 0.12 -4.48 0.12
CA ALA A 188 -0.94 -5.37 -0.34
C ALA A 188 -2.26 -4.67 -0.60
N TYR A 189 -3.08 -5.26 -1.48
CA TYR A 189 -4.47 -4.86 -1.68
C TYR A 189 -5.29 -5.15 -0.43
N TYR A 190 -5.93 -4.12 0.10
CA TYR A 190 -6.83 -4.26 1.23
C TYR A 190 -7.90 -3.17 1.20
N THR A 191 -9.16 -3.55 1.31
CA THR A 191 -10.31 -2.65 1.37
C THR A 191 -11.41 -3.29 2.17
N LEU A 192 -12.41 -2.51 2.57
CA LEU A 192 -13.61 -3.05 3.20
C LEU A 192 -14.28 -4.15 2.35
N ALA A 193 -14.25 -4.04 1.01
CA ALA A 193 -14.81 -5.04 0.09
C ALA A 193 -13.84 -6.15 -0.34
N GLY A 194 -12.55 -6.05 0.01
CA GLY A 194 -11.49 -6.99 -0.38
C GLY A 194 -10.57 -7.31 0.79
N ARG A 195 -10.98 -8.26 1.62
CA ARG A 195 -10.35 -8.61 2.91
C ARG A 195 -9.53 -9.92 2.87
N ASP A 196 -9.30 -10.50 1.69
CA ASP A 196 -8.69 -11.83 1.55
C ASP A 196 -7.31 -11.96 2.21
N LEU A 197 -6.55 -10.86 2.33
CA LEU A 197 -5.25 -10.88 3.04
C LEU A 197 -5.39 -11.27 4.54
N GLU A 198 -6.57 -11.13 5.14
CA GLU A 198 -6.79 -11.47 6.54
C GLU A 198 -6.66 -12.98 6.82
N ARG A 199 -6.77 -13.83 5.79
CA ARG A 199 -6.71 -15.28 5.92
C ARG A 199 -5.31 -15.78 6.30
N GLU A 200 -4.29 -15.36 5.56
CA GLU A 200 -2.92 -15.85 5.68
C GLU A 200 -1.90 -14.72 5.90
N LEU A 201 -2.04 -13.61 5.16
CA LEU A 201 -1.06 -12.53 5.21
C LEU A 201 -1.07 -11.81 6.56
N VAL A 202 -2.23 -11.42 7.08
CA VAL A 202 -2.30 -10.74 8.40
C VAL A 202 -1.76 -11.61 9.55
N PRO A 203 -2.11 -12.91 9.68
CA PRO A 203 -1.46 -13.79 10.66
C PRO A 203 0.05 -13.85 10.51
N MET A 204 0.56 -13.97 9.29
CA MET A 204 2.00 -13.98 9.00
C MET A 204 2.66 -12.65 9.36
N LEU A 205 2.06 -11.50 8.97
CA LEU A 205 2.59 -10.18 9.30
C LEU A 205 2.72 -9.97 10.82
N LYS A 206 1.71 -10.41 11.59
CA LYS A 206 1.73 -10.35 13.06
C LYS A 206 2.81 -11.26 13.66
N SER A 207 2.97 -12.48 13.14
CA SER A 207 4.01 -13.42 13.58
C SER A 207 5.41 -12.86 13.34
N GLU A 208 5.63 -12.33 12.15
CA GLU A 208 6.94 -11.87 11.70
C GLU A 208 7.24 -10.41 12.05
N GLY A 209 6.24 -9.65 12.48
CA GLY A 209 6.37 -8.23 12.82
C GLY A 209 6.63 -7.34 11.61
N LEU A 210 5.99 -7.61 10.47
CA LEU A 210 6.09 -6.76 9.27
C LEU A 210 5.03 -5.66 9.28
N GLY A 211 5.39 -4.49 8.75
CA GLY A 211 4.44 -3.41 8.49
C GLY A 211 3.56 -3.71 7.27
N LEU A 212 2.29 -3.29 7.31
CA LEU A 212 1.37 -3.38 6.19
C LEU A 212 1.12 -2.01 5.58
N MET A 213 1.46 -1.87 4.31
CA MET A 213 1.08 -0.74 3.46
C MET A 213 -0.10 -1.16 2.58
N VAL A 214 -1.17 -0.38 2.59
CA VAL A 214 -2.40 -0.70 1.86
C VAL A 214 -2.45 0.05 0.54
N TRP A 215 -2.46 -0.67 -0.59
CA TRP A 215 -2.70 -0.05 -1.89
C TRP A 215 -4.15 -0.18 -2.34
N SER A 216 -4.62 0.79 -3.12
CA SER A 216 -5.99 0.89 -3.66
C SER A 216 -7.10 0.79 -2.57
N PRO A 217 -7.00 1.55 -1.47
CA PRO A 217 -7.88 1.44 -0.30
C PRO A 217 -9.37 1.66 -0.63
N LEU A 218 -9.67 2.39 -1.70
CA LEU A 218 -11.02 2.64 -2.22
C LEU A 218 -11.39 1.74 -3.39
N ALA A 219 -10.69 0.61 -3.60
CA ALA A 219 -10.95 -0.31 -4.70
C ALA A 219 -11.00 0.38 -6.08
N GLY A 220 -9.99 1.20 -6.42
CA GLY A 220 -9.98 1.98 -7.64
C GLY A 220 -11.03 3.08 -7.71
N GLY A 221 -11.53 3.53 -6.57
CA GLY A 221 -12.58 4.54 -6.42
C GLY A 221 -14.01 3.99 -6.29
N LEU A 222 -14.20 2.67 -6.34
CA LEU A 222 -15.53 2.04 -6.18
C LEU A 222 -16.16 2.41 -4.83
N LEU A 223 -15.38 2.38 -3.75
CA LEU A 223 -15.84 2.67 -2.39
C LEU A 223 -15.90 4.18 -2.06
N SER A 224 -15.88 5.04 -3.07
CA SER A 224 -15.99 6.51 -2.87
C SER A 224 -17.41 7.01 -2.66
N GLY A 225 -18.43 6.14 -2.74
CA GLY A 225 -19.85 6.51 -2.66
C GLY A 225 -20.47 6.99 -3.98
N LYS A 226 -19.67 7.15 -5.05
CA LYS A 226 -20.14 7.53 -6.40
C LYS A 226 -20.78 6.38 -7.16
N TYR A 227 -20.68 5.17 -6.63
CA TYR A 227 -21.20 3.94 -7.22
C TYR A 227 -22.25 3.32 -6.29
N GLY A 228 -23.13 2.51 -6.88
CA GLY A 228 -24.17 1.78 -6.17
C GLY A 228 -24.85 0.82 -7.12
N ARG A 229 -25.84 0.04 -6.65
CA ARG A 229 -26.56 -0.95 -7.46
C ARG A 229 -27.24 -0.30 -8.67
N GLU A 230 -27.78 0.90 -8.50
CA GLU A 230 -28.47 1.67 -9.54
C GLU A 230 -27.61 2.82 -10.11
N GLN A 231 -26.38 3.01 -9.61
CA GLN A 231 -25.52 4.12 -9.96
C GLN A 231 -24.16 3.62 -10.47
N GLN A 232 -23.89 3.83 -11.75
CA GLN A 232 -22.68 3.33 -12.42
C GLN A 232 -21.45 4.27 -12.31
N GLY A 233 -21.54 5.32 -11.49
CA GLY A 233 -20.50 6.33 -11.39
C GLY A 233 -20.57 7.40 -12.49
N GLU A 234 -19.80 8.47 -12.31
CA GLU A 234 -19.70 9.56 -13.28
C GLU A 234 -18.94 9.14 -14.52
N LYS A 235 -19.37 9.64 -15.71
CA LYS A 235 -18.65 9.42 -16.98
C LYS A 235 -17.21 9.96 -16.86
N GLY A 236 -16.22 9.12 -17.21
CA GLY A 236 -14.81 9.45 -17.09
C GLY A 236 -14.20 9.15 -15.71
N SER A 237 -14.94 8.56 -14.78
CA SER A 237 -14.34 8.04 -13.56
C SER A 237 -13.44 6.83 -13.86
N ARG A 238 -12.39 6.61 -13.01
CA ARG A 238 -11.35 5.59 -13.25
C ARG A 238 -11.92 4.22 -13.60
N ARG A 239 -12.92 3.74 -12.85
CA ARG A 239 -13.48 2.38 -13.06
C ARG A 239 -14.32 2.21 -14.32
N THR A 240 -14.75 3.29 -14.95
CA THR A 240 -15.44 3.22 -16.23
C THR A 240 -14.48 3.01 -17.42
N THR A 241 -13.19 3.33 -17.23
CA THR A 241 -12.14 3.21 -18.24
C THR A 241 -11.13 2.11 -17.91
N PHE A 242 -10.87 1.87 -16.62
CA PHE A 242 -9.90 0.88 -16.12
C PHE A 242 -10.48 0.17 -14.89
N ASP A 243 -11.18 -0.95 -15.14
CA ASP A 243 -11.86 -1.75 -14.10
C ASP A 243 -10.88 -2.64 -13.32
N PHE A 244 -10.02 -2.00 -12.52
CA PHE A 244 -9.02 -2.63 -11.68
C PHE A 244 -8.93 -1.91 -10.30
N PRO A 245 -8.68 -2.64 -9.19
CA PRO A 245 -8.54 -4.09 -9.04
C PRO A 245 -9.86 -4.87 -9.19
N PRO A 246 -9.80 -6.20 -9.38
CA PRO A 246 -10.99 -7.06 -9.33
C PRO A 246 -11.69 -6.95 -7.98
N VAL A 247 -13.01 -6.83 -7.96
CA VAL A 247 -13.80 -6.68 -6.73
C VAL A 247 -15.10 -7.47 -6.87
N ASN A 248 -15.52 -8.14 -5.82
CA ASN A 248 -16.89 -8.64 -5.72
C ASN A 248 -17.84 -7.44 -5.60
N ARG A 249 -18.56 -7.14 -6.68
CA ARG A 249 -19.39 -5.94 -6.79
C ARG A 249 -20.55 -5.93 -5.81
N ASP A 250 -21.20 -7.09 -5.59
CA ASP A 250 -22.32 -7.19 -4.67
C ASP A 250 -21.87 -6.85 -3.25
N ARG A 251 -20.77 -7.45 -2.77
CA ARG A 251 -20.17 -7.09 -1.48
C ARG A 251 -19.76 -5.62 -1.42
N ALA A 252 -19.18 -5.08 -2.50
CA ALA A 252 -18.79 -3.68 -2.53
C ALA A 252 -20.00 -2.74 -2.38
N TYR A 253 -21.14 -3.06 -3.03
CA TYR A 253 -22.36 -2.30 -2.90
C TYR A 253 -22.97 -2.42 -1.50
N ASP A 254 -22.97 -3.62 -0.90
CA ASP A 254 -23.41 -3.80 0.49
C ASP A 254 -22.56 -2.96 1.45
N CYS A 255 -21.25 -2.92 1.25
CA CYS A 255 -20.35 -2.07 2.03
C CYS A 255 -20.65 -0.57 1.83
N ILE A 256 -20.88 -0.13 0.59
CA ILE A 256 -21.24 1.27 0.29
C ILE A 256 -22.54 1.64 0.98
N ASP A 257 -23.56 0.79 0.91
CA ASP A 257 -24.86 1.04 1.51
C ASP A 257 -24.76 1.11 3.05
N ALA A 258 -23.91 0.28 3.68
CA ALA A 258 -23.62 0.36 5.12
C ALA A 258 -22.81 1.61 5.50
N MET A 259 -21.90 2.08 4.65
CA MET A 259 -21.12 3.30 4.91
C MET A 259 -21.91 4.60 4.78
N ARG A 260 -22.96 4.64 3.94
CA ARG A 260 -23.75 5.88 3.69
C ARG A 260 -24.35 6.49 4.96
N PRO A 261 -25.08 5.75 5.82
CA PRO A 261 -25.62 6.31 7.05
C PRO A 261 -24.53 6.74 8.03
N ILE A 262 -23.42 6.02 8.12
CA ILE A 262 -22.27 6.39 8.94
C ILE A 262 -21.69 7.72 8.46
N ALA A 263 -21.44 7.85 7.14
CA ALA A 263 -20.95 9.07 6.53
C ALA A 263 -21.88 10.26 6.82
N GLN A 264 -23.20 10.06 6.73
CA GLN A 264 -24.20 11.09 7.04
C GLN A 264 -24.15 11.50 8.52
N THR A 265 -24.05 10.54 9.43
CA THR A 265 -23.97 10.81 10.89
C THR A 265 -22.75 11.65 11.25
N HIS A 266 -21.61 11.34 10.65
CA HIS A 266 -20.35 12.07 10.87
C HIS A 266 -20.22 13.36 10.03
N GLY A 267 -21.09 13.60 9.05
CA GLY A 267 -20.98 14.72 8.11
C GLY A 267 -19.74 14.63 7.20
N VAL A 268 -19.36 13.41 6.82
CA VAL A 268 -18.16 13.12 6.03
C VAL A 268 -18.47 12.38 4.72
N SER A 269 -17.49 12.20 3.85
CA SER A 269 -17.68 11.41 2.63
C SER A 269 -17.63 9.89 2.92
N VAL A 270 -18.26 9.10 2.05
CA VAL A 270 -18.18 7.63 2.10
C VAL A 270 -16.71 7.16 1.94
N ALA A 271 -15.92 7.88 1.13
CA ALA A 271 -14.50 7.62 1.01
C ALA A 271 -13.76 7.77 2.34
N GLN A 272 -14.07 8.80 3.12
CA GLN A 272 -13.48 9.00 4.45
C GLN A 272 -13.83 7.87 5.39
N VAL A 273 -15.07 7.36 5.39
CA VAL A 273 -15.47 6.19 6.20
C VAL A 273 -14.67 4.94 5.79
N ALA A 274 -14.53 4.69 4.49
CA ALA A 274 -13.76 3.55 3.98
C ALA A 274 -12.28 3.62 4.39
N LEU A 275 -11.67 4.80 4.31
CA LEU A 275 -10.29 5.03 4.74
C LEU A 275 -10.14 4.94 6.27
N ALA A 276 -11.06 5.52 7.01
CA ALA A 276 -11.07 5.46 8.47
C ALA A 276 -11.18 4.02 8.98
N TRP A 277 -12.02 3.18 8.34
CA TRP A 277 -12.09 1.76 8.68
C TRP A 277 -10.71 1.08 8.56
N LEU A 278 -9.96 1.34 7.49
CA LEU A 278 -8.59 0.83 7.32
C LEU A 278 -7.64 1.34 8.40
N LEU A 279 -7.73 2.62 8.76
CA LEU A 279 -6.91 3.24 9.80
C LEU A 279 -7.22 2.72 11.21
N HIS A 280 -8.41 2.12 11.42
CA HIS A 280 -8.78 1.44 12.66
C HIS A 280 -8.28 -0.02 12.72
N GLN A 281 -7.76 -0.58 11.62
CA GLN A 281 -7.24 -1.94 11.63
C GLN A 281 -5.86 -1.99 12.30
N PRO A 282 -5.67 -2.75 13.41
CA PRO A 282 -4.42 -2.70 14.20
C PRO A 282 -3.20 -3.26 13.47
N HIS A 283 -3.39 -3.92 12.33
CA HIS A 283 -2.33 -4.47 11.50
C HIS A 283 -1.96 -3.59 10.31
N VAL A 284 -2.67 -2.47 10.10
CA VAL A 284 -2.36 -1.50 9.05
C VAL A 284 -1.36 -0.47 9.58
N THR A 285 -0.23 -0.33 8.88
CA THR A 285 0.80 0.65 9.22
C THR A 285 0.56 1.96 8.48
N SER A 286 0.26 1.89 7.17
CA SER A 286 0.04 3.09 6.35
C SER A 286 -0.89 2.79 5.19
N VAL A 287 -1.78 3.72 4.87
CA VAL A 287 -2.74 3.61 3.76
C VAL A 287 -2.29 4.52 2.62
N ILE A 288 -2.03 3.93 1.45
CA ILE A 288 -1.59 4.66 0.26
C ILE A 288 -2.80 5.33 -0.39
N ILE A 289 -2.85 6.63 -0.31
CA ILE A 289 -3.86 7.47 -0.94
C ILE A 289 -3.32 8.09 -2.23
N GLY A 290 -4.14 8.09 -3.27
CA GLY A 290 -3.87 8.78 -4.52
C GLY A 290 -4.89 9.87 -4.76
N ALA A 291 -4.50 10.94 -5.43
CA ALA A 291 -5.39 12.01 -5.84
C ALA A 291 -5.03 12.50 -7.25
N ARG A 292 -6.02 13.04 -7.97
CA ARG A 292 -5.85 13.76 -9.22
C ARG A 292 -6.07 15.27 -9.07
N ARG A 293 -6.64 15.68 -7.94
CA ARG A 293 -7.00 17.07 -7.63
C ARG A 293 -6.78 17.34 -6.15
N PRO A 294 -6.42 18.58 -5.78
CA PRO A 294 -6.20 18.98 -4.38
C PRO A 294 -7.39 18.66 -3.46
N GLU A 295 -8.63 18.83 -3.95
CA GLU A 295 -9.84 18.58 -3.17
C GLU A 295 -9.99 17.09 -2.79
N GLN A 296 -9.58 16.18 -3.70
CA GLN A 296 -9.58 14.75 -3.41
C GLN A 296 -8.53 14.40 -2.35
N LEU A 297 -7.38 15.04 -2.39
CA LEU A 297 -6.35 14.85 -1.38
C LEU A 297 -6.82 15.38 -0.02
N THR A 298 -7.43 16.58 0.02
CA THR A 298 -8.05 17.13 1.24
C THR A 298 -9.07 16.16 1.84
N ASP A 299 -9.97 15.62 1.02
CA ASP A 299 -10.98 14.65 1.46
C ASP A 299 -10.35 13.37 2.03
N ASN A 300 -9.36 12.82 1.35
CA ASN A 300 -8.64 11.63 1.82
C ASN A 300 -7.87 11.89 3.13
N LEU A 301 -7.19 13.03 3.26
CA LEU A 301 -6.45 13.41 4.46
C LEU A 301 -7.37 13.57 5.67
N ALA A 302 -8.59 14.09 5.48
CA ALA A 302 -9.57 14.29 6.54
C ALA A 302 -10.07 12.97 7.14
N ALA A 303 -9.89 11.83 6.47
CA ALA A 303 -10.22 10.52 7.02
C ALA A 303 -9.51 10.21 8.36
N THR A 304 -8.34 10.82 8.61
CA THR A 304 -7.60 10.68 9.88
C THR A 304 -8.33 11.30 11.09
N GLN A 305 -9.36 12.09 10.86
CA GLN A 305 -10.17 12.73 11.90
C GLN A 305 -11.48 11.97 12.17
N VAL A 306 -11.82 10.96 11.39
CA VAL A 306 -13.04 10.19 11.53
C VAL A 306 -12.84 9.10 12.59
N ALA A 307 -13.50 9.27 13.74
CA ALA A 307 -13.50 8.30 14.82
C ALA A 307 -14.74 7.42 14.72
N LEU A 308 -14.60 6.22 14.15
CA LEU A 308 -15.68 5.24 14.08
C LEU A 308 -15.90 4.61 15.46
N SER A 309 -17.15 4.52 15.89
CA SER A 309 -17.56 3.83 17.12
C SER A 309 -17.43 2.30 16.96
N ASP A 310 -17.37 1.58 18.08
CA ASP A 310 -17.35 0.10 18.08
C ASP A 310 -18.56 -0.49 17.36
N GLY A 311 -19.74 0.14 17.46
CA GLY A 311 -20.96 -0.28 16.77
C GLY A 311 -20.88 -0.11 15.27
N GLU A 312 -20.30 1.00 14.79
CA GLU A 312 -20.07 1.24 13.36
C GLU A 312 -19.02 0.30 12.79
N LEU A 313 -17.93 0.07 13.52
CA LEU A 313 -16.91 -0.93 13.15
C LEU A 313 -17.51 -2.33 13.05
N ALA A 314 -18.34 -2.73 14.03
CA ALA A 314 -19.01 -4.04 14.00
C ALA A 314 -19.97 -4.18 12.81
N THR A 315 -20.73 -3.13 12.47
CA THR A 315 -21.61 -3.11 11.29
C THR A 315 -20.81 -3.26 10.00
N LEU A 316 -19.71 -2.53 9.87
CA LEU A 316 -18.84 -2.62 8.69
C LEU A 316 -18.14 -3.98 8.59
N ASP A 317 -17.73 -4.56 9.73
CA ASP A 317 -17.14 -5.89 9.78
C ASP A 317 -18.13 -7.00 9.41
N GLU A 318 -19.39 -6.88 9.81
CA GLU A 318 -20.41 -7.87 9.49
C GLU A 318 -20.72 -7.90 7.99
N VAL A 319 -20.97 -6.73 7.39
CA VAL A 319 -21.32 -6.61 5.96
C VAL A 319 -20.18 -7.03 5.04
N SER A 320 -18.93 -6.87 5.48
CA SER A 320 -17.72 -7.15 4.71
C SER A 320 -17.09 -8.51 5.01
N ARG A 321 -17.62 -9.27 5.97
CA ARG A 321 -17.06 -10.53 6.44
C ARG A 321 -16.85 -11.52 5.32
N LEU A 322 -15.67 -12.12 5.29
CA LEU A 322 -15.38 -13.21 4.37
C LEU A 322 -16.06 -14.51 4.82
N PRO A 323 -16.52 -15.36 3.89
CA PRO A 323 -16.98 -16.68 4.24
C PRO A 323 -15.83 -17.49 4.86
N ALA A 324 -16.20 -18.33 5.83
CA ALA A 324 -15.22 -19.22 6.46
C ALA A 324 -14.67 -20.21 5.44
N GLU A 325 -13.36 -20.42 5.43
CA GLU A 325 -12.71 -21.42 4.59
C GLU A 325 -11.64 -22.20 5.36
N TYR A 326 -11.29 -23.37 4.82
CA TYR A 326 -10.21 -24.22 5.37
C TYR A 326 -8.84 -23.55 5.05
N PRO A 327 -7.88 -23.56 5.99
CA PRO A 327 -7.94 -24.15 7.34
C PRO A 327 -8.46 -23.21 8.44
N GLY A 328 -8.84 -21.97 8.14
CA GLY A 328 -9.22 -20.95 9.10
C GLY A 328 -10.28 -21.40 10.11
N TRP A 329 -11.41 -21.96 9.64
CA TRP A 329 -12.46 -22.46 10.53
C TRP A 329 -12.01 -23.62 11.43
N MET A 330 -11.01 -24.43 10.99
CA MET A 330 -10.44 -25.47 11.84
C MET A 330 -9.54 -24.88 12.93
N PHE A 331 -8.74 -23.84 12.61
CA PHE A 331 -7.94 -23.14 13.61
C PHE A 331 -8.81 -22.49 14.68
N GLU A 332 -9.94 -21.91 14.30
CA GLU A 332 -10.89 -21.34 15.24
C GLU A 332 -11.45 -22.43 16.18
N ARG A 333 -11.93 -23.54 15.62
CA ARG A 333 -12.50 -24.66 16.38
C ARG A 333 -11.47 -25.32 17.30
N GLN A 334 -10.29 -25.64 16.80
CA GLN A 334 -9.24 -26.32 17.56
C GLN A 334 -8.54 -25.41 18.57
N GLY A 335 -8.45 -24.11 18.25
CA GLY A 335 -7.79 -23.12 19.09
C GLY A 335 -8.64 -22.58 20.23
N GLU A 336 -9.96 -22.79 20.25
CA GLU A 336 -10.89 -22.17 21.19
C GLU A 336 -10.52 -22.49 22.65
N TYR A 337 -10.26 -23.74 22.97
CA TYR A 337 -9.90 -24.18 24.33
C TYR A 337 -8.59 -23.50 24.81
N ARG A 338 -7.57 -23.41 23.97
CA ARG A 338 -6.30 -22.78 24.33
C ARG A 338 -6.42 -21.27 24.46
N ARG A 339 -7.20 -20.62 23.61
CA ARG A 339 -7.49 -19.18 23.75
C ARG A 339 -8.16 -18.87 25.07
N LYS A 340 -9.14 -19.69 25.48
CA LYS A 340 -9.80 -19.55 26.76
C LYS A 340 -8.81 -19.68 27.92
N GLN A 341 -7.93 -20.69 27.90
CA GLN A 341 -6.88 -20.86 28.92
C GLN A 341 -5.95 -19.64 29.01
N LEU A 342 -5.56 -19.06 27.87
CA LEU A 342 -4.70 -17.87 27.86
C LEU A 342 -5.40 -16.62 28.40
N LEU A 343 -6.70 -16.47 28.19
CA LEU A 343 -7.50 -15.37 28.73
C LEU A 343 -7.67 -15.52 30.26
N ASP A 344 -7.93 -16.75 30.74
CA ASP A 344 -8.07 -17.03 32.16
C ASP A 344 -6.75 -16.86 32.92
N ALA A 345 -5.61 -17.16 32.30
CA ALA A 345 -4.28 -16.98 32.89
C ALA A 345 -3.82 -15.51 32.99
N ARG A 346 -4.50 -14.59 32.31
CA ARG A 346 -4.20 -13.13 32.37
C ARG A 346 -5.07 -12.36 33.37
N ARG A 347 -6.02 -13.03 33.99
CA ARG A 347 -6.87 -12.54 35.08
C ARG A 347 -6.27 -12.90 36.43
#